data_338b092f6a40dcabd38d99a618387937
#
_entry.id   338b092f6a40dcabd38d99a618387937
#
_cell.length_a   1.000
_cell.length_b   1.000
_cell.length_c   1.000
_cell.angle_alpha   90.00
_cell.angle_beta   90.00
_cell.angle_gamma   90.00
#
_symmetry.space_group_name_H-M   'P 1'
#
loop_
_entity.id
_entity.type
_entity.pdbx_description
1 polymer ?
#
loop_
_entity_poly.entity_id
_entity_poly.type
_entity_poly.pdbx_seq_one_letter_code
_entity_poly.pdbx_strand_id
1 'polypeptide(L)'
;MDFERLDLLAQKHMKYRKSHKEREMGAAYFHCARVANSVVVLRKKLFPQCSEWDDVLRCAGLFHDIGKGIEPHNHSGAVLVRELLKEELTSEELDKVCVLIEAHTDRRPDTDVHNCLEKLLQDADLLDHFGAQGMWLSCTYYAYEGQQEMLQVPAFYFGEGQEQIKKNRQKLNYDISKEIFDEKIQFELSVAERMRVEGQGDFI
;
A
#
# COMPACT_ATOMS: atom_id res chain seq x y z
N MET A 1 13.03 12.87 13.50
CA MET A 1 11.85 13.47 12.77
C MET A 1 10.68 13.69 13.72
N ASP A 2 9.93 14.80 13.58
CA ASP A 2 8.68 15.05 14.33
C ASP A 2 7.48 14.44 13.60
N PHE A 3 7.11 13.22 13.98
CA PHE A 3 6.02 12.48 13.32
C PHE A 3 4.62 13.02 13.61
N GLU A 4 4.39 13.77 14.69
CA GLU A 4 3.11 14.44 14.93
C GLU A 4 2.93 15.57 13.90
N ARG A 5 3.96 16.35 13.67
CA ARG A 5 3.98 17.40 12.65
C ARG A 5 3.86 16.85 11.23
N LEU A 6 4.61 15.79 10.90
CA LEU A 6 4.55 15.14 9.59
C LEU A 6 3.17 14.55 9.30
N ASP A 7 2.52 13.92 10.28
CA ASP A 7 1.17 13.39 10.13
C ASP A 7 0.13 14.48 9.87
N LEU A 8 0.21 15.61 10.58
CA LEU A 8 -0.66 16.76 10.32
C LEU A 8 -0.50 17.30 8.90
N LEU A 9 0.73 17.35 8.37
CA LEU A 9 1.00 17.75 6.99
C LEU A 9 0.40 16.73 6.00
N ALA A 10 0.61 15.43 6.23
CA ALA A 10 0.03 14.37 5.40
C ALA A 10 -1.51 14.44 5.38
N GLN A 11 -2.15 14.61 6.54
CA GLN A 11 -3.59 14.81 6.65
C GLN A 11 -4.06 16.02 5.82
N LYS A 12 -3.42 17.17 6.00
CA LYS A 12 -3.76 18.41 5.28
C LYS A 12 -3.76 18.21 3.76
N HIS A 13 -2.82 17.44 3.24
CA HIS A 13 -2.64 17.29 1.79
C HIS A 13 -3.39 16.11 1.18
N MET A 14 -3.75 15.06 1.95
CA MET A 14 -4.34 13.84 1.40
C MET A 14 -5.70 13.46 1.98
N LYS A 15 -6.01 13.81 3.25
CA LYS A 15 -7.20 13.31 3.96
C LYS A 15 -8.53 13.81 3.39
N TYR A 16 -8.52 14.98 2.75
CA TYR A 16 -9.74 15.64 2.27
C TYR A 16 -9.87 15.61 0.74
N ARG A 17 -9.22 14.67 0.08
CA ARG A 17 -9.35 14.44 -1.36
C ARG A 17 -9.60 12.97 -1.68
N LYS A 18 -10.25 12.70 -2.81
CA LYS A 18 -10.36 11.36 -3.38
C LYS A 18 -9.19 11.10 -4.33
N SER A 19 -8.53 9.97 -4.19
CA SER A 19 -7.52 9.50 -5.15
C SER A 19 -8.17 8.84 -6.36
N HIS A 20 -9.30 8.15 -6.16
CA HIS A 20 -10.09 7.47 -7.18
C HIS A 20 -11.59 7.65 -6.90
N LYS A 21 -12.42 7.53 -7.95
CA LYS A 21 -13.87 7.73 -7.85
C LYS A 21 -14.55 6.74 -6.92
N GLU A 22 -14.12 5.49 -6.96
CA GLU A 22 -14.65 4.36 -6.18
C GLU A 22 -14.13 4.31 -4.73
N ARG A 23 -13.16 5.18 -4.38
CA ARG A 23 -12.58 5.19 -3.03
C ARG A 23 -13.29 6.19 -2.12
N GLU A 24 -13.20 5.92 -0.83
CA GLU A 24 -13.63 6.85 0.21
C GLU A 24 -12.77 8.11 0.23
N MET A 25 -13.31 9.16 0.86
CA MET A 25 -12.56 10.39 1.10
C MET A 25 -11.33 10.11 1.97
N GLY A 26 -10.17 10.56 1.53
CA GLY A 26 -8.92 10.38 2.27
C GLY A 26 -8.28 8.98 2.13
N ALA A 27 -8.75 8.14 1.21
CA ALA A 27 -8.20 6.81 1.00
C ALA A 27 -6.68 6.80 0.86
N ALA A 28 -6.10 7.75 0.12
CA ALA A 28 -4.64 7.87 -0.01
C ALA A 28 -3.95 8.13 1.34
N TYR A 29 -4.48 9.04 2.17
CA TYR A 29 -3.91 9.29 3.50
C TYR A 29 -3.95 8.04 4.39
N PHE A 30 -5.10 7.37 4.47
CA PHE A 30 -5.24 6.18 5.32
C PHE A 30 -4.37 5.02 4.85
N HIS A 31 -4.20 4.85 3.55
CA HIS A 31 -3.26 3.92 2.96
C HIS A 31 -1.82 4.26 3.36
N CYS A 32 -1.37 5.49 3.10
CA CYS A 32 -0.02 5.95 3.45
C CYS A 32 0.28 5.82 4.95
N ALA A 33 -0.69 6.13 5.82
CA ALA A 33 -0.52 5.99 7.26
C ALA A 33 -0.34 4.52 7.70
N ARG A 34 -1.03 3.57 7.05
CA ARG A 34 -0.81 2.13 7.29
C ARG A 34 0.54 1.67 6.76
N VAL A 35 0.91 2.09 5.54
CA VAL A 35 2.21 1.76 4.94
C VAL A 35 3.36 2.30 5.80
N ALA A 36 3.25 3.53 6.32
CA ALA A 36 4.24 4.11 7.22
C ALA A 36 4.51 3.25 8.48
N ASN A 37 3.49 2.59 9.00
CA ASN A 37 3.65 1.68 10.13
C ASN A 37 4.14 0.29 9.70
N SER A 38 3.55 -0.27 8.64
CA SER A 38 3.86 -1.62 8.17
C SER A 38 5.27 -1.76 7.62
N VAL A 39 5.83 -0.74 6.98
CA VAL A 39 7.22 -0.77 6.49
C VAL A 39 8.23 -0.92 7.64
N VAL A 40 7.99 -0.25 8.77
CA VAL A 40 8.82 -0.40 9.99
C VAL A 40 8.66 -1.79 10.60
N VAL A 41 7.44 -2.34 10.60
CA VAL A 41 7.21 -3.72 11.06
C VAL A 41 7.95 -4.72 10.17
N LEU A 42 7.91 -4.54 8.86
CA LEU A 42 8.60 -5.39 7.89
C LEU A 42 10.13 -5.28 8.05
N ARG A 43 10.67 -4.05 8.22
CA ARG A 43 12.08 -3.83 8.52
C ARG A 43 12.51 -4.58 9.78
N LYS A 44 11.71 -4.52 10.87
CA LYS A 44 12.02 -5.23 12.12
C LYS A 44 12.12 -6.74 11.95
N LYS A 45 11.30 -7.31 11.08
CA LYS A 45 11.32 -8.75 10.76
C LYS A 45 12.54 -9.14 9.92
N LEU A 46 12.91 -8.33 8.92
CA LEU A 46 13.97 -8.64 7.95
C LEU A 46 15.36 -8.16 8.39
N PHE A 47 15.42 -6.98 9.01
CA PHE A 47 16.66 -6.28 9.37
C PHE A 47 16.58 -5.75 10.81
N PRO A 48 16.46 -6.61 11.83
CA PRO A 48 16.18 -6.18 13.22
C PRO A 48 17.22 -5.23 13.80
N GLN A 49 18.45 -5.26 13.30
CA GLN A 49 19.58 -4.42 13.75
C GLN A 49 19.61 -3.03 13.08
N CYS A 50 18.80 -2.75 12.07
CA CYS A 50 18.84 -1.52 11.27
C CYS A 50 17.77 -0.50 11.68
N SER A 51 17.65 -0.22 12.98
CA SER A 51 16.63 0.71 13.51
C SER A 51 16.84 2.16 13.06
N GLU A 52 18.03 2.53 12.62
CA GLU A 52 18.36 3.83 12.05
C GLU A 52 17.63 4.13 10.73
N TRP A 53 17.02 3.11 10.11
CA TRP A 53 16.22 3.29 8.89
C TRP A 53 14.76 3.67 9.18
N ASP A 54 14.29 3.48 10.41
CA ASP A 54 12.86 3.59 10.76
C ASP A 54 12.25 4.94 10.40
N ASP A 55 12.92 6.03 10.72
CA ASP A 55 12.41 7.38 10.49
C ASP A 55 12.26 7.69 9.00
N VAL A 56 13.28 7.36 8.20
CA VAL A 56 13.26 7.58 6.75
C VAL A 56 12.19 6.70 6.08
N LEU A 57 12.11 5.43 6.43
CA LEU A 57 11.10 4.50 5.90
C LEU A 57 9.68 4.93 6.29
N ARG A 58 9.47 5.31 7.53
CA ARG A 58 8.17 5.77 8.03
C ARG A 58 7.73 7.05 7.33
N CYS A 59 8.63 8.01 7.17
CA CYS A 59 8.34 9.25 6.45
C CYS A 59 8.03 8.98 4.98
N ALA A 60 8.85 8.19 4.29
CA ALA A 60 8.59 7.81 2.90
C ALA A 60 7.26 7.08 2.75
N GLY A 61 6.93 6.13 3.64
CA GLY A 61 5.64 5.44 3.66
C GLY A 61 4.45 6.38 3.85
N LEU A 62 4.60 7.41 4.71
CA LEU A 62 3.54 8.38 4.98
C LEU A 62 3.22 9.29 3.78
N PHE A 63 4.19 9.51 2.88
CA PHE A 63 4.05 10.46 1.78
C PHE A 63 4.16 9.84 0.39
N HIS A 64 4.39 8.53 0.21
CA HIS A 64 4.70 7.92 -1.10
C HIS A 64 3.63 8.20 -2.17
N ASP A 65 2.36 8.26 -1.79
CA ASP A 65 1.22 8.47 -2.67
C ASP A 65 0.67 9.93 -2.67
N ILE A 66 1.42 10.91 -2.12
CA ILE A 66 0.97 12.31 -2.10
C ILE A 66 0.76 12.87 -3.52
N GLY A 67 1.50 12.37 -4.50
CA GLY A 67 1.39 12.72 -5.92
C GLY A 67 0.18 12.10 -6.64
N LYS A 68 -0.57 11.20 -6.00
CA LYS A 68 -1.70 10.49 -6.62
C LYS A 68 -2.66 11.45 -7.32
N GLY A 69 -2.96 11.16 -8.59
CA GLY A 69 -3.75 12.04 -9.46
C GLY A 69 -2.92 13.00 -10.32
N ILE A 70 -1.60 13.05 -10.17
CA ILE A 70 -0.65 13.80 -11.01
C ILE A 70 0.39 12.81 -11.52
N GLU A 71 0.15 12.21 -12.68
CA GLU A 71 1.02 11.15 -13.22
C GLU A 71 2.27 11.71 -13.93
N PRO A 72 3.44 11.04 -13.80
CA PRO A 72 3.67 9.87 -12.94
C PRO A 72 3.76 10.25 -11.46
N HIS A 73 2.88 9.64 -10.63
CA HIS A 73 2.66 10.10 -9.25
C HIS A 73 3.85 9.89 -8.29
N ASN A 74 4.75 8.97 -8.58
CA ASN A 74 5.99 8.79 -7.84
C ASN A 74 6.93 10.01 -8.03
N HIS A 75 7.08 10.49 -9.27
CA HIS A 75 7.86 11.68 -9.58
C HIS A 75 7.23 12.95 -9.01
N SER A 76 5.95 13.19 -9.30
CA SER A 76 5.24 14.35 -8.75
C SER A 76 5.19 14.32 -7.23
N GLY A 77 5.08 13.13 -6.63
CA GLY A 77 5.14 12.92 -5.19
C GLY A 77 6.47 13.35 -4.58
N ALA A 78 7.59 12.94 -5.17
CA ALA A 78 8.92 13.33 -4.70
C ALA A 78 9.15 14.85 -4.80
N VAL A 79 8.70 15.49 -5.88
CA VAL A 79 8.77 16.96 -6.03
C VAL A 79 7.93 17.67 -4.97
N LEU A 80 6.69 17.21 -4.74
CA LEU A 80 5.80 17.78 -3.72
C LEU A 80 6.39 17.63 -2.31
N VAL A 81 6.95 16.45 -1.99
CA VAL A 81 7.57 16.17 -0.68
C VAL A 81 8.79 17.05 -0.47
N ARG A 82 9.63 17.24 -1.49
CA ARG A 82 10.82 18.12 -1.40
C ARG A 82 10.44 19.55 -1.00
N GLU A 83 9.38 20.09 -1.58
CA GLU A 83 8.92 21.43 -1.24
C GLU A 83 8.20 21.47 0.13
N LEU A 84 7.41 20.45 0.42
CA LEU A 84 6.61 20.41 1.65
C LEU A 84 7.44 20.21 2.90
N LEU A 85 8.47 19.36 2.84
CA LEU A 85 9.25 18.93 4.00
C LEU A 85 10.65 19.57 4.12
N LYS A 86 11.02 20.53 3.28
CA LYS A 86 12.35 21.17 3.30
C LYS A 86 12.70 21.87 4.61
N GLU A 87 11.71 22.32 5.38
CA GLU A 87 11.88 22.94 6.69
C GLU A 87 11.69 21.96 7.86
N GLU A 88 11.21 20.75 7.57
CA GLU A 88 10.90 19.72 8.57
C GLU A 88 12.01 18.64 8.67
N LEU A 89 12.78 18.45 7.60
CA LEU A 89 13.81 17.43 7.49
C LEU A 89 15.18 18.05 7.17
N THR A 90 16.25 17.36 7.55
CA THR A 90 17.58 17.67 7.05
C THR A 90 17.67 17.36 5.55
N SER A 91 18.61 18.00 4.83
CA SER A 91 18.82 17.75 3.40
C SER A 91 19.07 16.26 3.10
N GLU A 92 19.86 15.58 3.93
CA GLU A 92 20.18 14.16 3.77
C GLU A 92 18.93 13.26 3.96
N GLU A 93 18.12 13.53 4.98
CA GLU A 93 16.86 12.80 5.21
C GLU A 93 15.89 13.01 4.05
N LEU A 94 15.75 14.27 3.60
CA LEU A 94 14.85 14.63 2.51
C LEU A 94 15.24 13.95 1.20
N ASP A 95 16.52 13.91 0.88
CA ASP A 95 17.02 13.22 -0.32
C ASP A 95 16.71 11.72 -0.27
N LYS A 96 16.95 11.06 0.87
CA LYS A 96 16.61 9.64 1.05
C LYS A 96 15.10 9.39 0.90
N VAL A 97 14.26 10.21 1.52
CA VAL A 97 12.79 10.09 1.42
C VAL A 97 12.32 10.26 -0.03
N CYS A 98 12.82 11.26 -0.75
CA CYS A 98 12.46 11.49 -2.14
C CYS A 98 12.87 10.32 -3.06
N VAL A 99 14.08 9.77 -2.88
CA VAL A 99 14.53 8.58 -3.63
C VAL A 99 13.59 7.39 -3.41
N LEU A 100 13.19 7.12 -2.16
CA LEU A 100 12.26 6.05 -1.85
C LEU A 100 10.90 6.25 -2.51
N ILE A 101 10.39 7.49 -2.50
CA ILE A 101 9.12 7.84 -3.14
C ILE A 101 9.22 7.65 -4.66
N GLU A 102 10.31 8.04 -5.30
CA GLU A 102 10.50 7.82 -6.74
C GLU A 102 10.55 6.33 -7.11
N ALA A 103 11.17 5.51 -6.27
CA ALA A 103 11.37 4.09 -6.52
C ALA A 103 10.15 3.21 -6.20
N HIS A 104 9.14 3.68 -5.45
CA HIS A 104 8.10 2.80 -4.90
C HIS A 104 7.23 2.11 -5.97
N THR A 105 7.07 2.71 -7.16
CA THR A 105 6.28 2.11 -8.26
C THR A 105 7.09 1.18 -9.15
N ASP A 106 8.43 1.26 -9.11
CA ASP A 106 9.33 0.48 -9.96
C ASP A 106 9.61 -0.89 -9.35
N ARG A 107 8.66 -1.80 -9.52
CA ARG A 107 8.71 -3.15 -8.96
C ARG A 107 9.38 -4.13 -9.92
N ARG A 108 10.69 -4.28 -9.78
CA ARG A 108 11.52 -5.21 -10.56
C ARG A 108 12.25 -6.20 -9.63
N PRO A 109 11.53 -7.18 -9.03
CA PRO A 109 12.10 -8.07 -8.01
C PRO A 109 13.24 -8.96 -8.52
N ASP A 110 13.30 -9.21 -9.84
CA ASP A 110 14.34 -10.04 -10.47
C ASP A 110 15.66 -9.27 -10.75
N THR A 111 15.75 -8.02 -10.30
CA THR A 111 16.92 -7.17 -10.52
C THR A 111 17.43 -6.60 -9.19
N ASP A 112 18.76 -6.39 -9.10
CA ASP A 112 19.39 -5.70 -7.96
C ASP A 112 19.44 -4.18 -8.12
N VAL A 113 18.51 -3.60 -8.90
CA VAL A 113 18.46 -2.13 -9.15
C VAL A 113 18.07 -1.37 -7.88
N HIS A 114 17.27 -2.02 -7.01
CA HIS A 114 16.76 -1.40 -5.79
C HIS A 114 17.54 -1.84 -4.56
N ASN A 115 17.79 -0.87 -3.67
CA ASN A 115 18.40 -1.12 -2.37
C ASN A 115 17.36 -1.70 -1.37
N CYS A 116 17.81 -2.09 -0.18
CA CYS A 116 16.97 -2.71 0.84
C CYS A 116 15.81 -1.81 1.29
N LEU A 117 16.00 -0.48 1.39
CA LEU A 117 14.95 0.44 1.83
C LEU A 117 13.86 0.59 0.77
N GLU A 118 14.24 0.68 -0.51
CA GLU A 118 13.30 0.74 -1.63
C GLU A 118 12.47 -0.54 -1.70
N LYS A 119 13.10 -1.71 -1.60
CA LYS A 119 12.44 -3.02 -1.57
C LYS A 119 11.47 -3.17 -0.39
N LEU A 120 11.84 -2.64 0.80
CA LEU A 120 10.97 -2.63 1.98
C LEU A 120 9.71 -1.78 1.76
N LEU A 121 9.86 -0.57 1.22
CA LEU A 121 8.72 0.32 0.95
C LEU A 121 7.80 -0.28 -0.12
N GLN A 122 8.37 -0.81 -1.21
CA GLN A 122 7.62 -1.48 -2.28
C GLN A 122 6.78 -2.64 -1.75
N ASP A 123 7.36 -3.48 -0.89
CA ASP A 123 6.64 -4.63 -0.33
C ASP A 123 5.56 -4.20 0.65
N ALA A 124 5.85 -3.23 1.54
CA ALA A 124 4.89 -2.72 2.51
C ALA A 124 3.67 -2.06 1.82
N ASP A 125 3.92 -1.26 0.76
CA ASP A 125 2.87 -0.65 -0.06
C ASP A 125 2.00 -1.73 -0.72
N LEU A 126 2.62 -2.71 -1.40
CA LEU A 126 1.86 -3.76 -2.08
C LEU A 126 1.04 -4.60 -1.10
N LEU A 127 1.60 -4.96 0.07
CA LEU A 127 0.93 -5.76 1.08
C LEU A 127 -0.30 -5.07 1.69
N ASP A 128 -0.34 -3.73 1.73
CA ASP A 128 -1.49 -2.99 2.27
C ASP A 128 -2.75 -3.15 1.43
N HIS A 129 -2.63 -3.52 0.17
CA HIS A 129 -3.77 -3.74 -0.72
C HIS A 129 -4.49 -5.09 -0.52
N PHE A 130 -4.02 -5.95 0.38
CA PHE A 130 -4.52 -7.32 0.57
C PHE A 130 -4.98 -7.59 2.00
N GLY A 131 -5.65 -8.72 2.21
CA GLY A 131 -6.24 -9.12 3.48
C GLY A 131 -7.58 -8.41 3.73
N ALA A 132 -7.83 -7.99 4.95
CA ALA A 132 -9.06 -7.27 5.30
C ALA A 132 -9.24 -5.99 4.46
N GLN A 133 -8.13 -5.31 4.16
CA GLN A 133 -8.15 -4.13 3.29
C GLN A 133 -8.51 -4.51 1.85
N GLY A 134 -7.99 -5.61 1.31
CA GLY A 134 -8.32 -6.11 -0.01
C GLY A 134 -9.81 -6.45 -0.15
N MET A 135 -10.40 -7.11 0.85
CA MET A 135 -11.85 -7.36 0.89
C MET A 135 -12.67 -6.07 0.90
N TRP A 136 -12.28 -5.08 1.72
CA TRP A 136 -12.92 -3.77 1.73
C TRP A 136 -12.86 -3.09 0.36
N LEU A 137 -11.70 -3.12 -0.28
CA LEU A 137 -11.48 -2.51 -1.60
C LEU A 137 -12.33 -3.20 -2.68
N SER A 138 -12.43 -4.52 -2.66
CA SER A 138 -13.26 -5.29 -3.59
C SER A 138 -14.74 -4.99 -3.41
N CYS A 139 -15.25 -5.00 -2.16
CA CYS A 139 -16.64 -4.68 -1.87
C CYS A 139 -17.01 -3.25 -2.29
N THR A 140 -16.15 -2.26 -2.00
CA THR A 140 -16.41 -0.85 -2.37
C THR A 140 -16.37 -0.66 -3.88
N TYR A 141 -15.45 -1.33 -4.60
CA TYR A 141 -15.38 -1.28 -6.05
C TYR A 141 -16.67 -1.78 -6.70
N TYR A 142 -17.12 -2.99 -6.36
CA TYR A 142 -18.33 -3.55 -6.95
C TYR A 142 -19.59 -2.80 -6.55
N ALA A 143 -19.65 -2.27 -5.33
CA ALA A 143 -20.76 -1.40 -4.91
C ALA A 143 -20.81 -0.09 -5.71
N TYR A 144 -19.64 0.50 -6.03
CA TYR A 144 -19.55 1.72 -6.82
C TYR A 144 -19.93 1.49 -8.29
N GLU A 145 -19.48 0.40 -8.90
CA GLU A 145 -19.83 0.03 -10.28
C GLU A 145 -21.32 -0.35 -10.46
N GLY A 146 -22.11 -0.29 -9.39
CA GLY A 146 -23.54 -0.59 -9.43
C GLY A 146 -23.87 -2.08 -9.55
N GLN A 147 -22.89 -2.92 -9.34
CA GLN A 147 -23.09 -4.38 -9.25
C GLN A 147 -23.56 -4.72 -7.84
N GLN A 148 -24.89 -4.79 -7.69
CA GLN A 148 -25.53 -4.92 -6.38
C GLN A 148 -25.48 -6.34 -5.81
N GLU A 149 -24.93 -7.30 -6.54
CA GLU A 149 -24.88 -8.69 -6.08
C GLU A 149 -23.58 -8.97 -5.31
N MET A 150 -23.74 -9.44 -4.08
CA MET A 150 -22.64 -9.89 -3.24
C MET A 150 -21.73 -10.93 -3.93
N LEU A 151 -22.30 -11.70 -4.89
CA LEU A 151 -21.62 -12.75 -5.64
C LEU A 151 -20.55 -12.26 -6.64
N GLN A 152 -20.51 -10.96 -6.95
CA GLN A 152 -19.45 -10.42 -7.83
C GLN A 152 -18.06 -10.49 -7.17
N VAL A 153 -17.98 -10.31 -5.86
CA VAL A 153 -16.72 -10.41 -5.13
C VAL A 153 -16.15 -11.84 -5.22
N PRO A 154 -16.87 -12.92 -4.83
CA PRO A 154 -16.34 -14.28 -5.00
C PRO A 154 -16.10 -14.66 -6.46
N ALA A 155 -16.90 -14.19 -7.41
CA ALA A 155 -16.66 -14.45 -8.82
C ALA A 155 -15.28 -13.94 -9.28
N PHE A 156 -14.87 -12.75 -8.81
CA PHE A 156 -13.52 -12.24 -9.05
C PHE A 156 -12.46 -13.15 -8.41
N TYR A 157 -12.57 -13.43 -7.11
CA TYR A 157 -11.56 -14.20 -6.37
C TYR A 157 -11.36 -15.63 -6.89
N PHE A 158 -12.42 -16.30 -7.36
CA PHE A 158 -12.36 -17.64 -7.92
C PHE A 158 -12.22 -17.68 -9.45
N GLY A 159 -12.25 -16.52 -10.11
CA GLY A 159 -12.11 -16.35 -11.55
C GLY A 159 -10.82 -15.61 -11.95
N GLU A 160 -11.00 -14.49 -12.61
CA GLU A 160 -9.90 -13.68 -13.19
C GLU A 160 -8.90 -13.14 -12.16
N GLY A 161 -9.32 -12.93 -10.93
CA GLY A 161 -8.47 -12.46 -9.83
C GLY A 161 -7.32 -13.39 -9.50
N GLN A 162 -7.43 -14.70 -9.78
CA GLN A 162 -6.38 -15.68 -9.50
C GLN A 162 -5.05 -15.35 -10.20
N GLU A 163 -5.14 -14.96 -11.47
CA GLU A 163 -3.92 -14.60 -12.23
C GLU A 163 -3.33 -13.28 -11.72
N GLN A 164 -4.16 -12.34 -11.29
CA GLN A 164 -3.70 -11.09 -10.70
C GLN A 164 -3.05 -11.27 -9.34
N ILE A 165 -3.59 -12.15 -8.50
CA ILE A 165 -3.00 -12.56 -7.23
C ILE A 165 -1.61 -13.13 -7.47
N LYS A 166 -1.47 -14.08 -8.40
CA LYS A 166 -0.18 -14.67 -8.75
C LYS A 166 0.84 -13.63 -9.23
N LYS A 167 0.44 -12.71 -10.12
CA LYS A 167 1.29 -11.62 -10.61
C LYS A 167 1.73 -10.69 -9.49
N ASN A 168 0.84 -10.34 -8.56
CA ASN A 168 1.18 -9.48 -7.44
C ASN A 168 2.14 -10.17 -6.47
N ARG A 169 1.95 -11.45 -6.18
CA ARG A 169 2.91 -12.23 -5.39
C ARG A 169 4.33 -12.20 -5.97
N GLN A 170 4.46 -12.29 -7.30
CA GLN A 170 5.76 -12.25 -7.99
C GLN A 170 6.46 -10.88 -7.92
N LYS A 171 5.72 -9.79 -7.65
CA LYS A 171 6.28 -8.45 -7.48
C LYS A 171 6.90 -8.22 -6.10
N LEU A 172 6.69 -9.10 -5.14
CA LEU A 172 7.25 -8.99 -3.80
C LEU A 172 8.73 -9.39 -3.79
N ASN A 173 9.52 -8.57 -3.12
CA ASN A 173 10.98 -8.70 -3.09
C ASN A 173 11.46 -9.78 -2.10
N TYR A 174 10.82 -9.88 -0.92
CA TYR A 174 11.28 -10.75 0.17
C TYR A 174 10.35 -11.95 0.35
N ASP A 175 10.94 -13.10 0.73
CA ASP A 175 10.15 -14.32 0.96
C ASP A 175 9.19 -14.17 2.13
N ILE A 176 9.57 -13.47 3.20
CA ILE A 176 8.67 -13.16 4.31
C ILE A 176 7.49 -12.28 3.85
N SER A 177 7.69 -11.41 2.88
CA SER A 177 6.60 -10.61 2.29
C SER A 177 5.64 -11.50 1.50
N LYS A 178 6.16 -12.51 0.79
CA LYS A 178 5.35 -13.51 0.08
C LYS A 178 4.55 -14.39 1.04
N GLU A 179 5.13 -14.78 2.19
CA GLU A 179 4.43 -15.52 3.25
C GLU A 179 3.28 -14.70 3.84
N ILE A 180 3.52 -13.43 4.17
CA ILE A 180 2.48 -12.50 4.66
C ILE A 180 1.39 -12.32 3.60
N PHE A 181 1.77 -12.18 2.33
CA PHE A 181 0.83 -12.08 1.22
C PHE A 181 -0.05 -13.33 1.12
N ASP A 182 0.56 -14.51 1.16
CA ASP A 182 -0.15 -15.79 1.08
C ASP A 182 -1.17 -15.94 2.22
N GLU A 183 -0.81 -15.56 3.46
CA GLU A 183 -1.73 -15.52 4.59
C GLU A 183 -2.91 -14.57 4.36
N LYS A 184 -2.63 -13.35 3.87
CA LYS A 184 -3.67 -12.37 3.53
C LYS A 184 -4.62 -12.87 2.44
N ILE A 185 -4.10 -13.53 1.42
CA ILE A 185 -4.91 -14.13 0.33
C ILE A 185 -5.75 -15.29 0.85
N GLN A 186 -5.24 -16.14 1.73
CA GLN A 186 -6.05 -17.20 2.35
C GLN A 186 -7.23 -16.64 3.13
N PHE A 187 -7.04 -15.53 3.85
CA PHE A 187 -8.13 -14.82 4.51
C PHE A 187 -9.16 -14.31 3.49
N GLU A 188 -8.73 -13.64 2.41
CA GLU A 188 -9.63 -13.13 1.37
C GLU A 188 -10.44 -14.25 0.71
N LEU A 189 -9.79 -15.35 0.37
CA LEU A 189 -10.46 -16.51 -0.23
C LEU A 189 -11.47 -17.15 0.73
N SER A 190 -11.18 -17.18 2.04
CA SER A 190 -12.13 -17.71 3.03
C SER A 190 -13.37 -16.83 3.16
N VAL A 191 -13.21 -15.51 3.12
CA VAL A 191 -14.34 -14.56 3.13
C VAL A 191 -15.13 -14.64 1.82
N ALA A 192 -14.45 -14.70 0.66
CA ALA A 192 -15.09 -14.84 -0.64
C ALA A 192 -15.90 -16.14 -0.73
N GLU A 193 -15.39 -17.26 -0.21
CA GLU A 193 -16.14 -18.51 -0.17
C GLU A 193 -17.39 -18.40 0.72
N ARG A 194 -17.27 -17.73 1.87
CA ARG A 194 -18.42 -17.45 2.74
C ARG A 194 -19.47 -16.61 2.02
N MET A 195 -19.06 -15.56 1.34
CA MET A 195 -19.95 -14.73 0.53
C MET A 195 -20.63 -15.53 -0.59
N ARG A 196 -19.90 -16.46 -1.22
CA ARG A 196 -20.44 -17.32 -2.29
C ARG A 196 -21.56 -18.23 -1.77
N VAL A 197 -21.36 -18.87 -0.63
CA VAL A 197 -22.35 -19.81 -0.04
C VAL A 197 -23.57 -19.05 0.48
N GLU A 198 -23.35 -18.04 1.32
CA GLU A 198 -24.44 -17.25 1.91
C GLU A 198 -25.21 -16.44 0.86
N GLY A 199 -24.55 -15.97 -0.20
CA GLY A 199 -25.19 -15.28 -1.33
C GLY A 199 -26.13 -16.17 -2.15
N GLN A 200 -26.00 -17.48 -2.04
CA GLN A 200 -26.92 -18.46 -2.61
C GLN A 200 -28.03 -18.88 -1.63
N GLY A 201 -28.02 -18.33 -0.43
CA GLY A 201 -29.01 -18.65 0.62
C GLY A 201 -28.71 -19.96 1.37
N ASP A 202 -27.46 -20.43 1.31
CA ASP A 202 -27.01 -21.62 2.03
C ASP A 202 -26.21 -21.23 3.30
N PHE A 203 -25.82 -22.22 4.12
CA PHE A 203 -25.07 -22.04 5.37
C PHE A 203 -23.78 -22.86 5.33
N ILE A 204 -22.71 -22.31 5.90
CA ILE A 204 -21.43 -23.04 6.13
C ILE A 204 -21.46 -23.71 7.49
#